data_43de173239ceae4019b0dd7c764b80f9
#
_entry.id   43de173239ceae4019b0dd7c764b80f9
#
_cell.length_a   1.000
_cell.length_b   1.000
_cell.length_c   1.000
_cell.angle_alpha   90.00
_cell.angle_beta   90.00
_cell.angle_gamma   90.00
#
_symmetry.space_group_name_H-M   'P 1'
#
loop_
_entity.id
_entity.type
_entity.pdbx_description
1 polymer ?
#
loop_
_entity_poly.entity_id
_entity_poly.type
_entity_poly.pdbx_seq_one_letter_code
_entity_poly.pdbx_strand_id
1 'polypeptide(L)'
;VEIMFGDFCFVAADQIANGISKVRHMFGDGFPVPIVMRVRVSPHTGYGSQHSGDPSALFAMFPGWRVVSPTNAFDYVGLMNSALKSNDPVAIIEHVEFYQRESLVPKEDRDYCIPFGKARIVRSGSACTVLATSVMVQASVKAAEESGIDAEIIDMRSLDMTGIDWELIGQSIAKTNRVVIAEQVASGLSLGRHWAAEIQRRFFNDLDHEILHVTGSLSSPVVSLVLNKAALGSSEKVRAALEKITRNA
;
A
#
# COMPACT_ATOMS: atom_id res chain seq x y z
N VAL A 1 -18.49 -1.34 8.50
CA VAL A 1 -19.03 -0.59 7.34
C VAL A 1 -18.32 -1.08 6.07
N GLU A 2 -19.01 -1.06 4.94
CA GLU A 2 -18.42 -1.47 3.66
C GLU A 2 -18.66 -0.40 2.59
N ILE A 3 -17.60 -0.06 1.87
CA ILE A 3 -17.64 0.73 0.64
C ILE A 3 -17.44 -0.23 -0.52
N MET A 4 -18.50 -0.47 -1.29
CA MET A 4 -18.56 -1.49 -2.33
C MET A 4 -17.51 -1.30 -3.44
N PHE A 5 -17.20 -0.04 -3.79
CA PHE A 5 -16.09 0.37 -4.65
C PHE A 5 -15.48 1.64 -4.09
N GLY A 6 -14.16 1.72 -4.08
CA GLY A 6 -13.41 2.81 -3.49
C GLY A 6 -13.81 4.21 -3.95
N ASP A 7 -14.21 4.35 -5.22
CA ASP A 7 -14.71 5.61 -5.77
C ASP A 7 -15.92 6.15 -5.02
N PHE A 8 -16.74 5.30 -4.41
CA PHE A 8 -17.95 5.73 -3.70
C PHE A 8 -17.68 6.26 -2.28
N CYS A 9 -16.45 6.23 -1.80
CA CYS A 9 -16.12 6.93 -0.56
C CYS A 9 -16.34 8.46 -0.69
N PHE A 10 -16.32 9.01 -1.90
CA PHE A 10 -16.63 10.41 -2.15
C PHE A 10 -18.09 10.80 -1.86
N VAL A 11 -19.03 9.85 -1.92
CA VAL A 11 -20.42 10.07 -1.52
C VAL A 11 -20.54 10.31 -0.01
N ALA A 12 -19.63 9.70 0.78
CA ALA A 12 -19.56 9.84 2.24
C ALA A 12 -18.34 10.68 2.67
N ALA A 13 -17.80 11.53 1.80
CA ALA A 13 -16.52 12.20 2.00
C ALA A 13 -16.47 13.03 3.28
N ASP A 14 -17.54 13.79 3.60
CA ASP A 14 -17.59 14.58 4.82
C ASP A 14 -17.55 13.72 6.07
N GLN A 15 -18.28 12.60 6.09
CA GLN A 15 -18.28 11.68 7.22
C GLN A 15 -16.90 11.03 7.42
N ILE A 16 -16.23 10.68 6.33
CA ILE A 16 -14.88 10.10 6.35
C ILE A 16 -13.85 11.13 6.81
N ALA A 17 -13.87 12.33 6.22
CA ALA A 17 -12.83 13.34 6.37
C ALA A 17 -13.00 14.23 7.61
N ASN A 18 -14.23 14.56 8.00
CA ASN A 18 -14.53 15.50 9.08
C ASN A 18 -15.16 14.79 10.30
N GLY A 19 -16.08 13.88 10.07
CA GLY A 19 -16.73 13.14 11.15
C GLY A 19 -15.78 12.13 11.78
N ILE A 20 -15.62 10.97 11.13
CA ILE A 20 -14.95 9.80 11.70
C ILE A 20 -13.47 10.10 12.04
N SER A 21 -12.73 10.73 11.14
CA SER A 21 -11.29 10.95 11.34
C SER A 21 -10.96 11.89 12.51
N LYS A 22 -11.81 12.86 12.79
CA LYS A 22 -11.48 13.96 13.71
C LYS A 22 -12.15 13.87 15.06
N VAL A 23 -13.19 13.03 15.23
CA VAL A 23 -14.01 13.04 16.44
C VAL A 23 -13.21 12.75 17.71
N ARG A 24 -12.26 11.83 17.69
CA ARG A 24 -11.39 11.57 18.85
C ARG A 24 -10.58 12.81 19.23
N HIS A 25 -10.00 13.48 18.24
CA HIS A 25 -9.24 14.71 18.47
C HIS A 25 -10.13 15.83 18.99
N MET A 26 -11.31 16.02 18.39
CA MET A 26 -12.25 17.08 18.78
C MET A 26 -12.73 16.97 20.23
N PHE A 27 -12.87 15.74 20.74
CA PHE A 27 -13.33 15.46 22.10
C PHE A 27 -12.20 15.01 23.04
N GLY A 28 -10.94 15.41 22.75
CA GLY A 28 -9.80 15.21 23.64
C GLY A 28 -9.54 13.74 23.98
N ASP A 29 -9.73 12.83 23.01
CA ASP A 29 -9.59 11.37 23.18
C ASP A 29 -10.63 10.73 24.12
N GLY A 30 -11.67 11.47 24.48
CA GLY A 30 -12.71 11.00 25.42
C GLY A 30 -13.62 9.89 24.89
N PHE A 31 -13.62 9.64 23.56
CA PHE A 31 -14.47 8.65 22.92
C PHE A 31 -13.67 7.79 21.93
N PRO A 32 -13.74 6.44 22.04
CA PRO A 32 -13.24 5.58 20.99
C PRO A 32 -14.11 5.69 19.71
N VAL A 33 -13.49 5.44 18.56
CA VAL A 33 -14.17 5.37 17.26
C VAL A 33 -13.87 4.00 16.62
N PRO A 34 -14.40 2.91 17.17
CA PRO A 34 -14.08 1.55 16.75
C PRO A 34 -14.83 1.20 15.46
N ILE A 35 -14.55 1.91 14.39
CA ILE A 35 -15.16 1.69 13.08
C ILE A 35 -14.15 0.97 12.19
N VAL A 36 -14.51 -0.22 11.72
CA VAL A 36 -13.79 -0.88 10.63
C VAL A 36 -14.54 -0.62 9.33
N MET A 37 -13.85 0.04 8.39
CA MET A 37 -14.38 0.34 7.06
C MET A 37 -13.63 -0.50 6.03
N ARG A 38 -14.31 -1.45 5.42
CA ARG A 38 -13.80 -2.25 4.31
C ARG A 38 -14.00 -1.47 3.03
N VAL A 39 -12.95 -1.26 2.29
CA VAL A 39 -12.95 -0.47 1.05
C VAL A 39 -12.44 -1.34 -0.08
N ARG A 40 -13.36 -1.79 -0.93
CA ARG A 40 -13.02 -2.60 -2.09
C ARG A 40 -12.41 -1.73 -3.19
N VAL A 41 -11.26 -2.14 -3.70
CA VAL A 41 -10.58 -1.49 -4.84
C VAL A 41 -10.37 -2.48 -5.97
N SER A 42 -10.47 -2.02 -7.20
CA SER A 42 -10.43 -2.86 -8.38
C SER A 42 -9.68 -2.26 -9.58
N PRO A 43 -8.52 -1.60 -9.40
CA PRO A 43 -7.63 -1.32 -10.52
C PRO A 43 -7.34 -2.62 -11.28
N HIS A 44 -6.99 -2.59 -12.54
CA HIS A 44 -6.71 -3.74 -13.41
C HIS A 44 -7.91 -4.61 -13.86
N THR A 45 -9.11 -4.39 -13.32
CA THR A 45 -10.27 -5.27 -13.59
C THR A 45 -11.12 -4.85 -14.78
N GLY A 46 -10.92 -3.63 -15.32
CA GLY A 46 -11.73 -3.11 -16.44
C GLY A 46 -13.14 -2.70 -16.07
N TYR A 47 -13.43 -2.44 -14.80
CA TYR A 47 -14.75 -1.94 -14.36
C TYR A 47 -15.01 -0.47 -14.75
N GLY A 48 -14.03 0.21 -15.34
CA GLY A 48 -14.16 1.58 -15.80
C GLY A 48 -13.91 2.63 -14.72
N SER A 49 -14.11 3.90 -15.09
CA SER A 49 -13.61 5.06 -14.35
C SER A 49 -14.21 5.24 -12.95
N GLN A 50 -15.42 4.74 -12.71
CA GLN A 50 -16.14 4.95 -11.44
C GLN A 50 -16.10 3.74 -10.49
N HIS A 51 -15.41 2.65 -10.88
CA HIS A 51 -15.39 1.39 -10.12
C HIS A 51 -13.99 0.79 -9.99
N SER A 52 -12.96 1.56 -10.33
CA SER A 52 -11.58 1.07 -10.34
C SER A 52 -10.61 1.98 -9.57
N GLY A 53 -11.11 2.98 -8.86
CA GLY A 53 -10.29 3.88 -8.05
C GLY A 53 -9.73 3.19 -6.80
N ASP A 54 -8.58 3.69 -6.35
CA ASP A 54 -7.98 3.33 -5.07
C ASP A 54 -7.88 4.59 -4.20
N PRO A 55 -8.72 4.74 -3.17
CA PRO A 55 -8.77 5.91 -2.31
C PRO A 55 -7.82 5.82 -1.10
N SER A 56 -6.87 4.90 -1.06
CA SER A 56 -5.97 4.71 0.10
C SER A 56 -5.30 6.02 0.52
N ALA A 57 -4.85 6.83 -0.44
CA ALA A 57 -4.26 8.14 -0.16
C ALA A 57 -5.26 9.11 0.46
N LEU A 58 -6.54 9.06 0.05
CA LEU A 58 -7.58 9.91 0.65
C LEU A 58 -7.71 9.62 2.16
N PHE A 59 -7.83 8.35 2.54
CA PHE A 59 -7.90 7.98 3.96
C PHE A 59 -6.61 8.34 4.71
N ALA A 60 -5.44 8.07 4.12
CA ALA A 60 -4.15 8.35 4.74
C ALA A 60 -3.86 9.85 4.94
N MET A 61 -4.49 10.74 4.14
CA MET A 61 -4.37 12.18 4.28
C MET A 61 -5.05 12.73 5.55
N PHE A 62 -6.06 12.03 6.07
CA PHE A 62 -6.80 12.51 7.23
C PHE A 62 -6.26 11.89 8.52
N PRO A 63 -5.68 12.69 9.43
CA PRO A 63 -5.26 12.21 10.74
C PRO A 63 -6.42 11.55 11.48
N GLY A 64 -6.12 10.45 12.16
CA GLY A 64 -7.12 9.67 12.91
C GLY A 64 -7.49 8.34 12.28
N TRP A 65 -7.37 8.19 10.96
CA TRP A 65 -7.51 6.89 10.30
C TRP A 65 -6.24 6.05 10.44
N ARG A 66 -6.41 4.76 10.75
CA ARG A 66 -5.46 3.71 10.41
C ARG A 66 -5.83 3.19 9.03
N VAL A 67 -4.84 3.00 8.16
CA VAL A 67 -5.06 2.53 6.80
C VAL A 67 -4.19 1.32 6.54
N VAL A 68 -4.81 0.20 6.20
CA VAL A 68 -4.08 -1.06 5.93
C VAL A 68 -4.51 -1.66 4.60
N SER A 69 -3.57 -2.32 3.93
CA SER A 69 -3.79 -2.98 2.64
C SER A 69 -3.20 -4.39 2.67
N PRO A 70 -3.96 -5.39 3.14
CA PRO A 70 -3.51 -6.79 3.19
C PRO A 70 -3.32 -7.37 1.80
N THR A 71 -2.30 -8.20 1.61
CA THR A 71 -1.94 -8.80 0.32
C THR A 71 -2.15 -10.32 0.25
N ASN A 72 -2.59 -10.92 1.36
CA ASN A 72 -2.91 -12.35 1.47
C ASN A 72 -3.86 -12.60 2.65
N ALA A 73 -4.42 -13.83 2.78
CA ALA A 73 -5.37 -14.15 3.83
C ALA A 73 -4.77 -14.09 5.25
N PHE A 74 -3.48 -14.44 5.43
CA PHE A 74 -2.82 -14.30 6.72
C PHE A 74 -2.80 -12.85 7.19
N ASP A 75 -2.35 -11.94 6.32
CA ASP A 75 -2.31 -10.52 6.65
C ASP A 75 -3.72 -9.96 6.86
N TYR A 76 -4.70 -10.41 6.05
CA TYR A 76 -6.08 -9.97 6.19
C TYR A 76 -6.67 -10.31 7.56
N VAL A 77 -6.55 -11.58 7.99
CA VAL A 77 -7.05 -12.01 9.31
C VAL A 77 -6.36 -11.26 10.44
N GLY A 78 -5.02 -11.19 10.43
CA GLY A 78 -4.28 -10.54 11.50
C GLY A 78 -4.53 -9.03 11.59
N LEU A 79 -4.63 -8.33 10.45
CA LEU A 79 -4.94 -6.90 10.41
C LEU A 79 -6.41 -6.62 10.74
N MET A 80 -7.34 -7.49 10.33
CA MET A 80 -8.75 -7.40 10.72
C MET A 80 -8.93 -7.57 12.22
N ASN A 81 -8.25 -8.54 12.84
CA ASN A 81 -8.28 -8.73 14.28
C ASN A 81 -7.72 -7.50 15.03
N SER A 82 -6.64 -6.90 14.50
CA SER A 82 -6.12 -5.64 15.04
C SER A 82 -7.12 -4.49 14.89
N ALA A 83 -7.81 -4.42 13.75
CA ALA A 83 -8.81 -3.39 13.48
C ALA A 83 -10.02 -3.52 14.41
N LEU A 84 -10.50 -4.73 14.66
CA LEU A 84 -11.63 -4.99 15.56
C LEU A 84 -11.31 -4.68 17.04
N LYS A 85 -10.04 -4.69 17.42
CA LYS A 85 -9.56 -4.35 18.78
C LYS A 85 -9.11 -2.89 18.91
N SER A 86 -9.13 -2.13 17.81
CA SER A 86 -8.67 -0.75 17.78
C SER A 86 -9.72 0.22 18.33
N ASN A 87 -9.26 1.24 19.04
CA ASN A 87 -10.06 2.41 19.39
C ASN A 87 -10.05 3.50 18.30
N ASP A 88 -9.15 3.38 17.31
CA ASP A 88 -9.08 4.25 16.14
C ASP A 88 -9.94 3.69 15.01
N PRO A 89 -10.48 4.53 14.12
CA PRO A 89 -11.12 4.04 12.91
C PRO A 89 -10.08 3.44 11.96
N VAL A 90 -10.41 2.31 11.36
CA VAL A 90 -9.51 1.57 10.46
C VAL A 90 -10.14 1.40 9.10
N ALA A 91 -9.45 1.85 8.05
CA ALA A 91 -9.78 1.55 6.66
C ALA A 91 -8.95 0.35 6.18
N ILE A 92 -9.63 -0.73 5.77
CA ILE A 92 -9.00 -1.91 5.16
C ILE A 92 -9.23 -1.82 3.66
N ILE A 93 -8.15 -1.59 2.92
CA ILE A 93 -8.16 -1.46 1.45
C ILE A 93 -8.03 -2.87 0.86
N GLU A 94 -9.09 -3.35 0.25
CA GLU A 94 -9.23 -4.73 -0.23
C GLU A 94 -9.17 -4.80 -1.75
N HIS A 95 -8.09 -5.32 -2.31
CA HIS A 95 -8.02 -5.49 -3.75
C HIS A 95 -8.75 -6.77 -4.19
N VAL A 96 -9.67 -6.65 -5.14
CA VAL A 96 -10.54 -7.76 -5.58
C VAL A 96 -9.78 -8.96 -6.15
N GLU A 97 -8.60 -8.77 -6.72
CA GLU A 97 -7.78 -9.87 -7.21
C GLU A 97 -7.36 -10.86 -6.11
N PHE A 98 -7.36 -10.42 -4.84
CA PHE A 98 -7.00 -11.30 -3.72
C PHE A 98 -8.17 -12.17 -3.25
N TYR A 99 -9.42 -11.86 -3.60
CA TYR A 99 -10.59 -12.63 -3.13
C TYR A 99 -10.61 -14.09 -3.59
N GLN A 100 -9.93 -14.39 -4.71
CA GLN A 100 -9.85 -15.74 -5.26
C GLN A 100 -8.48 -16.40 -4.99
N ARG A 101 -7.59 -15.74 -4.23
CA ARG A 101 -6.27 -16.28 -3.93
C ARG A 101 -6.27 -17.02 -2.61
N GLU A 102 -5.77 -18.23 -2.65
CA GLU A 102 -5.55 -19.02 -1.45
C GLU A 102 -4.23 -18.63 -0.78
N SER A 103 -4.20 -18.63 0.54
CA SER A 103 -2.98 -18.54 1.33
C SER A 103 -3.14 -19.25 2.67
N LEU A 104 -2.01 -19.58 3.29
CA LEU A 104 -2.02 -20.26 4.57
C LEU A 104 -2.48 -19.30 5.67
N VAL A 105 -3.40 -19.79 6.51
CA VAL A 105 -3.84 -19.13 7.74
C VAL A 105 -3.70 -20.15 8.87
N PRO A 106 -3.24 -19.78 10.08
CA PRO A 106 -3.16 -20.68 11.22
C PRO A 106 -4.53 -21.29 11.52
N LYS A 107 -4.59 -22.61 11.65
CA LYS A 107 -5.86 -23.31 11.92
C LYS A 107 -6.30 -23.15 13.37
N GLU A 108 -5.34 -23.14 14.30
CA GLU A 108 -5.59 -23.19 15.74
C GLU A 108 -5.55 -21.81 16.39
N ASP A 109 -4.82 -20.85 15.84
CA ASP A 109 -4.78 -19.45 16.29
C ASP A 109 -5.34 -18.55 15.20
N ARG A 110 -6.64 -18.26 15.26
CA ARG A 110 -7.31 -17.30 14.37
C ARG A 110 -7.46 -15.91 14.98
N ASP A 111 -7.07 -15.75 16.23
CA ASP A 111 -7.17 -14.48 16.98
C ASP A 111 -5.86 -13.69 17.00
N TYR A 112 -4.85 -14.16 16.26
CA TYR A 112 -3.59 -13.44 16.12
C TYR A 112 -3.80 -12.05 15.51
N CYS A 113 -3.01 -11.10 15.98
CA CYS A 113 -3.04 -9.72 15.53
C CYS A 113 -1.72 -9.37 14.83
N ILE A 114 -1.81 -8.62 13.76
CA ILE A 114 -0.66 -7.96 13.14
C ILE A 114 -0.71 -6.49 13.57
N PRO A 115 0.32 -5.99 14.29
CA PRO A 115 0.34 -4.59 14.71
C PRO A 115 0.34 -3.64 13.51
N PHE A 116 -0.40 -2.53 13.62
CA PHE A 116 -0.30 -1.45 12.66
C PHE A 116 1.13 -0.88 12.64
N GLY A 117 1.57 -0.41 11.49
CA GLY A 117 2.91 0.13 11.32
C GLY A 117 4.02 -0.91 11.20
N LYS A 118 3.68 -2.19 10.97
CA LYS A 118 4.65 -3.25 10.73
C LYS A 118 4.60 -3.72 9.28
N ALA A 119 5.64 -3.38 8.53
CA ALA A 119 5.87 -3.87 7.18
C ALA A 119 6.44 -5.31 7.20
N ARG A 120 6.54 -5.94 6.05
CA ARG A 120 7.06 -7.30 5.92
C ARG A 120 8.00 -7.44 4.74
N ILE A 121 9.19 -8.02 4.95
CA ILE A 121 10.03 -8.49 3.84
C ILE A 121 9.38 -9.74 3.24
N VAL A 122 8.94 -9.67 2.00
CA VAL A 122 8.36 -10.80 1.25
C VAL A 122 9.40 -11.51 0.39
N ARG A 123 10.48 -10.82 0.05
CA ARG A 123 11.64 -11.35 -0.62
C ARG A 123 12.89 -10.63 -0.09
N SER A 124 13.84 -11.36 0.45
CA SER A 124 15.15 -10.80 0.83
C SER A 124 16.00 -10.53 -0.40
N GLY A 125 16.84 -9.51 -0.32
CA GLY A 125 17.77 -9.15 -1.39
C GLY A 125 18.78 -8.10 -0.94
N SER A 126 19.72 -7.76 -1.81
CA SER A 126 20.82 -6.85 -1.49
C SER A 126 21.09 -5.77 -2.56
N ALA A 127 20.51 -5.92 -3.76
CA ALA A 127 20.79 -4.99 -4.86
C ALA A 127 20.00 -3.67 -4.80
N CYS A 128 18.76 -3.72 -4.34
CA CYS A 128 17.90 -2.55 -4.13
C CYS A 128 16.72 -2.90 -3.23
N THR A 129 16.12 -1.91 -2.59
CA THR A 129 14.88 -2.01 -1.80
C THR A 129 13.69 -1.63 -2.66
N VAL A 130 12.64 -2.46 -2.67
CA VAL A 130 11.36 -2.15 -3.29
C VAL A 130 10.30 -2.01 -2.22
N LEU A 131 9.72 -0.83 -2.04
CA LEU A 131 8.56 -0.60 -1.19
C LEU A 131 7.31 -0.77 -2.03
N ALA A 132 6.51 -1.78 -1.73
CA ALA A 132 5.36 -2.12 -2.54
C ALA A 132 4.07 -2.20 -1.73
N THR A 133 2.94 -1.93 -2.39
CA THR A 133 1.60 -2.03 -1.81
C THR A 133 0.67 -2.87 -2.67
N SER A 134 -0.29 -3.53 -2.03
CA SER A 134 -1.36 -4.25 -2.72
C SER A 134 -0.83 -5.22 -3.79
N VAL A 135 -1.41 -5.24 -4.99
CA VAL A 135 -1.00 -6.13 -6.08
C VAL A 135 0.42 -5.87 -6.59
N MET A 136 0.98 -4.70 -6.31
CA MET A 136 2.35 -4.39 -6.70
C MET A 136 3.39 -5.17 -5.90
N VAL A 137 3.04 -5.73 -4.75
CA VAL A 137 3.92 -6.64 -4.00
C VAL A 137 4.25 -7.87 -4.86
N GLN A 138 3.24 -8.58 -5.38
CA GLN A 138 3.45 -9.73 -6.25
C GLN A 138 4.05 -9.35 -7.61
N ALA A 139 3.65 -8.19 -8.15
CA ALA A 139 4.24 -7.67 -9.38
C ALA A 139 5.74 -7.38 -9.22
N SER A 140 6.16 -6.91 -8.04
CA SER A 140 7.58 -6.67 -7.73
C SER A 140 8.36 -7.96 -7.53
N VAL A 141 7.80 -8.96 -6.86
CA VAL A 141 8.41 -10.29 -6.74
C VAL A 141 8.64 -10.90 -8.12
N LYS A 142 7.60 -10.90 -8.97
CA LYS A 142 7.69 -11.38 -10.35
C LYS A 142 8.76 -10.64 -11.15
N ALA A 143 8.81 -9.31 -11.04
CA ALA A 143 9.80 -8.49 -11.73
C ALA A 143 11.25 -8.83 -11.31
N ALA A 144 11.48 -9.05 -10.02
CA ALA A 144 12.77 -9.45 -9.48
C ALA A 144 13.19 -10.86 -9.98
N GLU A 145 12.27 -11.81 -9.99
CA GLU A 145 12.50 -13.17 -10.51
C GLU A 145 12.83 -13.17 -12.01
N GLU A 146 12.01 -12.47 -12.81
CA GLU A 146 12.19 -12.39 -14.28
C GLU A 146 13.46 -11.64 -14.69
N SER A 147 13.91 -10.66 -13.91
CA SER A 147 15.14 -9.90 -14.18
C SER A 147 16.41 -10.56 -13.62
N GLY A 148 16.26 -11.49 -12.68
CA GLY A 148 17.38 -12.04 -11.91
C GLY A 148 18.05 -11.06 -10.95
N ILE A 149 17.46 -9.87 -10.74
CA ILE A 149 17.98 -8.85 -9.82
C ILE A 149 17.65 -9.24 -8.39
N ASP A 150 18.65 -9.17 -7.51
CA ASP A 150 18.51 -9.50 -6.09
C ASP A 150 17.88 -8.37 -5.28
N ALA A 151 16.64 -7.99 -5.65
CA ALA A 151 15.87 -6.96 -4.98
C ALA A 151 15.24 -7.46 -3.68
N GLU A 152 15.33 -6.65 -2.61
CA GLU A 152 14.55 -6.84 -1.39
C GLU A 152 13.17 -6.22 -1.55
N ILE A 153 12.12 -7.02 -1.40
CA ILE A 153 10.74 -6.55 -1.56
C ILE A 153 10.07 -6.44 -0.20
N ILE A 154 9.61 -5.25 0.13
CA ILE A 154 8.90 -4.92 1.37
C ILE A 154 7.43 -4.65 1.06
N ASP A 155 6.56 -5.46 1.64
CA ASP A 155 5.12 -5.20 1.70
C ASP A 155 4.84 -4.19 2.81
N MET A 156 4.37 -3.01 2.44
CA MET A 156 4.15 -1.91 3.37
C MET A 156 3.04 -2.17 4.38
N ARG A 157 2.02 -2.93 4.02
CA ARG A 157 0.83 -3.30 4.83
C ARG A 157 0.07 -2.13 5.43
N SER A 158 0.75 -1.20 6.12
CA SER A 158 0.17 0.01 6.72
C SER A 158 0.52 1.22 5.87
N LEU A 159 -0.48 2.04 5.60
CA LEU A 159 -0.38 3.14 4.64
C LEU A 159 -0.61 4.53 5.26
N ASP A 160 -1.15 4.60 6.49
CA ASP A 160 -1.37 5.88 7.17
C ASP A 160 -0.04 6.54 7.55
N MET A 161 -0.03 7.88 7.54
CA MET A 161 1.18 8.69 7.70
C MET A 161 1.92 8.45 9.02
N THR A 162 1.24 7.94 10.03
CA THR A 162 1.80 7.65 11.36
C THR A 162 2.23 6.20 11.53
N GLY A 163 1.76 5.32 10.65
CA GLY A 163 1.94 3.87 10.71
C GLY A 163 2.97 3.31 9.73
N ILE A 164 4.01 4.04 9.38
CA ILE A 164 5.06 3.55 8.48
C ILE A 164 6.21 2.95 9.28
N ASP A 165 6.65 1.75 8.90
CA ASP A 165 7.78 1.04 9.53
C ASP A 165 9.14 1.59 9.06
N TRP A 166 9.45 2.82 9.49
CA TRP A 166 10.69 3.50 9.12
C TRP A 166 11.94 2.77 9.62
N GLU A 167 11.83 1.95 10.65
CA GLU A 167 12.92 1.14 11.16
C GLU A 167 13.31 0.06 10.15
N LEU A 168 12.35 -0.76 9.71
CA LEU A 168 12.58 -1.80 8.70
C LEU A 168 13.05 -1.21 7.37
N ILE A 169 12.42 -0.11 6.93
CA ILE A 169 12.78 0.59 5.70
C ILE A 169 14.22 1.09 5.78
N GLY A 170 14.60 1.73 6.89
CA GLY A 170 15.96 2.24 7.08
C GLY A 170 17.01 1.14 7.10
N GLN A 171 16.74 -0.01 7.74
CA GLN A 171 17.64 -1.17 7.71
C GLN A 171 17.83 -1.71 6.30
N SER A 172 16.77 -1.77 5.50
CA SER A 172 16.84 -2.20 4.10
C SER A 172 17.62 -1.20 3.24
N ILE A 173 17.37 0.11 3.40
CA ILE A 173 18.06 1.16 2.65
C ILE A 173 19.57 1.18 2.99
N ALA A 174 19.94 1.08 4.26
CA ALA A 174 21.34 1.02 4.68
C ALA A 174 22.10 -0.18 4.08
N LYS A 175 21.40 -1.26 3.74
CA LYS A 175 21.98 -2.44 3.08
C LYS A 175 22.08 -2.28 1.57
N THR A 176 21.09 -1.65 0.93
CA THR A 176 20.91 -1.68 -0.53
C THR A 176 21.26 -0.37 -1.23
N ASN A 177 21.22 0.75 -0.53
CA ASN A 177 21.47 2.12 -0.97
C ASN A 177 20.61 2.61 -2.16
N ARG A 178 19.61 1.83 -2.58
CA ARG A 178 18.76 2.07 -3.76
C ARG A 178 17.31 1.77 -3.45
N VAL A 179 16.40 2.65 -3.87
CA VAL A 179 14.97 2.53 -3.56
C VAL A 179 14.11 2.64 -4.80
N VAL A 180 13.21 1.67 -4.95
CA VAL A 180 12.07 1.72 -5.88
C VAL A 180 10.79 1.71 -5.05
N ILE A 181 9.84 2.57 -5.37
CA ILE A 181 8.50 2.56 -4.78
C ILE A 181 7.52 2.07 -5.85
N ALA A 182 6.68 1.10 -5.52
CA ALA A 182 5.76 0.48 -6.47
C ALA A 182 4.31 0.52 -5.95
N GLU A 183 3.47 1.29 -6.61
CA GLU A 183 2.05 1.47 -6.30
C GLU A 183 1.18 1.25 -7.54
N GLN A 184 -0.04 0.77 -7.32
CA GLN A 184 -1.01 0.58 -8.42
C GLN A 184 -1.78 1.85 -8.78
N VAL A 185 -1.82 2.83 -7.90
CA VAL A 185 -2.63 4.05 -8.01
C VAL A 185 -2.20 4.93 -9.18
N ALA A 186 -3.12 5.77 -9.66
CA ALA A 186 -2.77 6.87 -10.57
C ALA A 186 -1.76 7.82 -9.90
N SER A 187 -0.81 8.33 -10.65
CA SER A 187 0.31 9.11 -10.10
C SER A 187 -0.11 10.33 -9.25
N GLY A 188 -1.29 10.88 -9.49
CA GLY A 188 -1.84 12.00 -8.69
C GLY A 188 -2.31 11.62 -7.29
N LEU A 189 -2.60 10.34 -7.04
CA LEU A 189 -3.09 9.81 -5.76
C LEU A 189 -2.04 8.98 -5.03
N SER A 190 -0.77 9.15 -5.35
CA SER A 190 0.32 8.34 -4.84
C SER A 190 0.76 8.76 -3.43
N LEU A 191 0.78 7.81 -2.51
CA LEU A 191 1.43 7.92 -1.19
C LEU A 191 2.95 7.82 -1.31
N GLY A 192 3.45 7.12 -2.31
CA GLY A 192 4.87 6.92 -2.54
C GLY A 192 5.63 8.23 -2.78
N ARG A 193 4.97 9.30 -3.22
CA ARG A 193 5.58 10.63 -3.28
C ARG A 193 5.91 11.18 -1.90
N HIS A 194 5.01 11.00 -0.94
CA HIS A 194 5.27 11.36 0.45
C HIS A 194 6.38 10.48 1.03
N TRP A 195 6.33 9.17 0.79
CA TRP A 195 7.38 8.26 1.25
C TRP A 195 8.74 8.59 0.65
N ALA A 196 8.81 8.94 -0.64
CA ALA A 196 10.05 9.36 -1.28
C ALA A 196 10.63 10.61 -0.61
N ALA A 197 9.80 11.61 -0.29
CA ALA A 197 10.23 12.81 0.43
C ALA A 197 10.75 12.48 1.85
N GLU A 198 10.05 11.60 2.57
CA GLU A 198 10.47 11.17 3.91
C GLU A 198 11.73 10.30 3.88
N ILE A 199 11.90 9.43 2.90
CA ILE A 199 13.12 8.65 2.69
C ILE A 199 14.29 9.59 2.40
N GLN A 200 14.10 10.55 1.50
CA GLN A 200 15.11 11.58 1.20
C GLN A 200 15.51 12.35 2.46
N ARG A 201 14.56 12.72 3.31
CA ARG A 201 14.83 13.47 4.54
C ARG A 201 15.55 12.64 5.61
N ARG A 202 15.20 11.34 5.73
CA ARG A 202 15.69 10.45 6.80
C ARG A 202 16.99 9.75 6.46
N PHE A 203 17.16 9.35 5.18
CA PHE A 203 18.17 8.42 4.73
C PHE A 203 19.00 8.96 3.55
N PHE A 204 19.07 10.29 3.40
CA PHE A 204 19.80 10.93 2.29
C PHE A 204 21.22 10.42 2.12
N ASN A 205 21.94 10.26 3.24
CA ASN A 205 23.33 9.82 3.23
C ASN A 205 23.52 8.32 2.91
N ASP A 206 22.44 7.57 2.90
CA ASP A 206 22.45 6.13 2.59
C ASP A 206 21.97 5.86 1.15
N LEU A 207 21.71 6.89 0.34
CA LEU A 207 21.22 6.75 -1.03
C LEU A 207 22.32 7.00 -2.05
N ASP A 208 22.54 6.02 -2.94
CA ASP A 208 23.46 6.11 -4.09
C ASP A 208 22.75 6.53 -5.38
N HIS A 209 21.43 6.60 -5.38
CA HIS A 209 20.63 6.83 -6.59
C HIS A 209 19.36 7.64 -6.28
N GLU A 210 18.78 8.28 -7.31
CA GLU A 210 17.42 8.83 -7.18
C GLU A 210 16.42 7.73 -6.80
N ILE A 211 15.41 8.08 -6.01
CA ILE A 211 14.31 7.15 -5.69
C ILE A 211 13.44 7.00 -6.94
N LEU A 212 13.34 5.78 -7.46
CA LEU A 212 12.49 5.49 -8.61
C LEU A 212 11.07 5.20 -8.14
N HIS A 213 10.09 5.73 -8.86
CA HIS A 213 8.69 5.57 -8.51
C HIS A 213 7.88 4.98 -9.67
N VAL A 214 7.33 3.80 -9.46
CA VAL A 214 6.45 3.08 -10.40
C VAL A 214 5.02 3.25 -9.95
N THR A 215 4.24 3.97 -10.76
CA THR A 215 2.79 4.19 -10.55
C THR A 215 2.03 3.99 -11.84
N GLY A 216 0.71 4.12 -11.74
CA GLY A 216 -0.14 4.34 -12.90
C GLY A 216 0.09 5.73 -13.52
N SER A 217 -0.38 5.90 -14.74
CA SER A 217 -0.42 7.21 -15.42
C SER A 217 -1.44 8.13 -14.74
N LEU A 218 -1.34 9.43 -15.03
CA LEU A 218 -2.34 10.42 -14.59
C LEU A 218 -3.57 10.36 -15.54
N SER A 219 -4.33 9.28 -15.40
CA SER A 219 -5.56 9.07 -16.18
C SER A 219 -6.59 8.31 -15.35
N SER A 220 -7.87 8.52 -15.66
CA SER A 220 -8.93 7.68 -15.10
C SER A 220 -8.83 6.26 -15.65
N PRO A 221 -9.14 5.24 -14.81
CA PRO A 221 -9.26 3.87 -15.27
C PRO A 221 -10.29 3.74 -16.40
N VAL A 222 -10.05 2.84 -17.35
CA VAL A 222 -10.91 2.61 -18.51
C VAL A 222 -11.42 1.17 -18.56
N VAL A 223 -12.50 0.93 -19.33
CA VAL A 223 -13.09 -0.42 -19.48
C VAL A 223 -12.19 -1.34 -20.31
N SER A 224 -11.48 -0.80 -21.30
CA SER A 224 -10.57 -1.59 -22.13
C SER A 224 -9.43 -2.16 -21.29
N LEU A 225 -9.37 -3.47 -21.09
CA LEU A 225 -8.32 -4.15 -20.33
C LEU A 225 -6.91 -3.85 -20.87
N VAL A 226 -6.76 -3.71 -22.18
CA VAL A 226 -5.46 -3.39 -22.81
C VAL A 226 -5.00 -2.00 -22.42
N LEU A 227 -5.86 -1.00 -22.53
CA LEU A 227 -5.54 0.38 -22.16
C LEU A 227 -5.39 0.53 -20.64
N ASN A 228 -6.24 -0.15 -19.87
CA ASN A 228 -6.17 -0.13 -18.42
C ASN A 228 -4.83 -0.71 -17.92
N LYS A 229 -4.42 -1.86 -18.47
CA LYS A 229 -3.11 -2.47 -18.14
C LYS A 229 -1.94 -1.55 -18.54
N ALA A 230 -2.00 -0.89 -19.66
CA ALA A 230 -0.96 0.07 -20.07
C ALA A 230 -0.88 1.30 -19.14
N ALA A 231 -2.04 1.75 -18.63
CA ALA A 231 -2.13 2.92 -17.77
C ALA A 231 -1.69 2.68 -16.32
N LEU A 232 -1.77 1.45 -15.81
CA LEU A 232 -1.49 1.14 -14.40
C LEU A 232 -0.03 0.73 -14.15
N GLY A 233 0.36 0.62 -12.86
CA GLY A 233 1.60 -0.02 -12.44
C GLY A 233 1.62 -1.50 -12.86
N SER A 234 2.77 -2.04 -13.22
CA SER A 234 2.88 -3.44 -13.67
C SER A 234 4.26 -4.03 -13.35
N SER A 235 4.38 -5.37 -13.42
CA SER A 235 5.66 -6.06 -13.25
C SER A 235 6.70 -5.62 -14.28
N GLU A 236 6.29 -5.34 -15.53
CA GLU A 236 7.18 -4.86 -16.59
C GLU A 236 7.75 -3.47 -16.26
N LYS A 237 6.92 -2.56 -15.71
CA LYS A 237 7.37 -1.22 -15.26
C LYS A 237 8.30 -1.33 -14.04
N VAL A 238 8.02 -2.24 -13.10
CA VAL A 238 8.92 -2.50 -11.97
C VAL A 238 10.24 -3.07 -12.47
N ARG A 239 10.22 -4.05 -13.37
CA ARG A 239 11.44 -4.62 -13.97
C ARG A 239 12.29 -3.54 -14.62
N ALA A 240 11.71 -2.67 -15.43
CA ALA A 240 12.44 -1.56 -16.04
C ALA A 240 13.08 -0.61 -14.99
N ALA A 241 12.39 -0.38 -13.86
CA ALA A 241 12.94 0.39 -12.76
C ALA A 241 14.10 -0.34 -12.06
N LEU A 242 13.97 -1.65 -11.81
CA LEU A 242 15.03 -2.48 -11.24
C LEU A 242 16.28 -2.47 -12.13
N GLU A 243 16.11 -2.70 -13.44
CA GLU A 243 17.21 -2.66 -14.41
C GLU A 243 17.86 -1.26 -14.46
N LYS A 244 17.08 -0.18 -14.39
CA LYS A 244 17.60 1.19 -14.39
C LYS A 244 18.44 1.45 -13.14
N ILE A 245 17.94 1.11 -11.95
CA ILE A 245 18.57 1.48 -10.68
C ILE A 245 19.82 0.65 -10.38
N THR A 246 19.99 -0.53 -11.03
CA THR A 246 21.14 -1.42 -10.83
C THR A 246 22.18 -1.35 -11.94
N ARG A 247 21.95 -0.61 -13.04
CA ARG A 247 22.87 -0.54 -14.20
C ARG A 247 24.27 0.00 -13.90
N ASN A 248 24.42 0.76 -12.85
CA ASN A 248 25.69 1.41 -12.49
C ASN A 248 26.21 0.91 -11.12
N ALA A 249 25.88 -0.33 -10.77
CA ALA A 249 26.30 -0.96 -9.53
C ALA A 249 27.62 -1.70 -9.68
#